data_680c016f3a96fedb3e4e954172720230
#
_entry.id   680c016f3a96fedb3e4e954172720230
#
_cell.length_a   1.000
_cell.length_b   1.000
_cell.length_c   1.000
_cell.angle_alpha   90.00
_cell.angle_beta   90.00
_cell.angle_gamma   90.00
#
_symmetry.space_group_name_H-M   'P 1'
#
loop_
_entity.id
_entity.type
_entity.pdbx_description
1 polymer ?
#
loop_
_entity_poly.entity_id
_entity_poly.type
_entity_poly.pdbx_seq_one_letter_code
_entity_poly.pdbx_strand_id
1 'polypeptide(L)'
;MSEQLGLFGESEDQEPAKTTKLESGPRVQYFDLETQKSADDVGGWGNIHKMGLAVGVVWDSVDQDYFVYEEKDAKKLVEKLRTADLVVGFNVIGFDYTVLQPYSDFDLQEINTFDMLVDVKKLLNFRLSLNHLAQHT
;
A
#
# COMPACT_ATOMS: atom_id res chain seq x y z
N MET A 1 3.07 -37.03 -12.51
CA MET A 1 2.90 -36.71 -11.86
C MET A 1 2.93 -36.20 -11.33
N SER A 2 2.85 -36.42 -12.17
CA SER A 2 2.76 -35.95 -11.54
C SER A 2 2.71 -35.53 -11.36
N GLU A 3 2.93 -35.17 -11.50
CA GLU A 3 2.78 -34.75 -11.23
C GLU A 3 2.83 -34.22 -10.98
N GLN A 4 3.13 -34.79 -11.72
CA GLN A 4 3.08 -34.45 -11.38
C GLN A 4 2.95 -33.82 -11.17
N LEU A 5 3.26 -33.95 -12.08
CA LEU A 5 3.05 -33.51 -11.74
C LEU A 5 2.94 -32.90 -11.57
N GLY A 6 2.97 -33.14 -12.42
CA GLY A 6 2.78 -32.78 -11.95
C GLY A 6 2.83 -32.18 -11.78
N LEU A 7 3.40 -32.40 -12.61
CA LEU A 7 3.32 -32.03 -12.15
C LEU A 7 3.27 -31.46 -12.29
N PHE A 8 3.22 -31.55 -13.21
CA PHE A 8 2.86 -31.12 -13.20
C PHE A 8 2.32 -31.02 -13.52
N GLY A 9 2.63 -30.89 -14.12
CA GLY A 9 1.99 -30.99 -14.09
C GLY A 9 1.43 -30.81 -14.36
N GLU A 10 1.09 -30.64 -14.93
CA GLU A 10 0.35 -30.49 -14.77
C GLU A 10 -0.25 -30.10 -14.75
N SER A 11 0.03 -30.47 -15.80
CA SER A 11 -0.80 -30.23 -15.46
C SER A 11 -1.33 -29.75 -15.34
N GLU A 12 -1.56 -29.71 -15.96
CA GLU A 12 -2.36 -29.27 -15.49
C GLU A 12 -2.82 -28.64 -15.12
N ASP A 13 -2.88 -28.93 -15.90
CA ASP A 13 -3.66 -28.39 -15.21
C ASP A 13 -4.03 -27.82 -14.71
N GLN A 14 -4.23 -27.86 -15.08
CA GLN A 14 -4.83 -27.30 -14.34
C GLN A 14 -5.08 -26.45 -13.91
N GLU A 15 -5.33 -26.37 -14.32
CA GLU A 15 -5.82 -25.55 -13.64
C GLU A 15 -5.90 -24.73 -13.05
N PRO A 16 -6.21 -24.78 -13.50
CA PRO A 16 -6.32 -23.84 -12.72
C PRO A 16 -6.51 -23.25 -12.06
N ALA A 17 -6.73 -23.13 -12.22
CA ALA A 17 -7.00 -22.41 -11.35
C ALA A 17 -7.22 -21.90 -10.76
N LYS A 18 -7.62 -21.85 -10.91
CA LYS A 18 -7.82 -21.32 -10.13
C LYS A 18 -8.19 -20.95 -9.20
N THR A 19 -8.43 -21.04 -9.36
CA THR A 19 -8.61 -20.77 -8.40
C THR A 19 -8.61 -20.45 -7.43
N THR A 20 -8.77 -20.25 -7.58
CA THR A 20 -8.64 -20.10 -6.57
C THR A 20 -8.48 -19.12 -5.67
N LYS A 21 -8.87 -18.21 -5.93
CA LYS A 21 -8.82 -17.16 -5.29
C LYS A 21 -9.05 -17.23 -3.91
N LEU A 22 -9.85 -17.85 -3.61
CA LEU A 22 -10.08 -18.12 -2.25
C LEU A 22 -8.91 -18.75 -1.63
N GLU A 23 -8.28 -19.62 -2.38
CA GLU A 23 -7.10 -20.26 -1.93
C GLU A 23 -5.95 -19.29 -1.83
N SER A 24 -6.09 -18.12 -2.41
CA SER A 24 -5.03 -17.15 -2.40
C SER A 24 -4.88 -16.44 -1.05
N GLY A 25 -5.83 -16.62 -0.12
CA GLY A 25 -5.79 -15.97 1.17
C GLY A 25 -6.18 -14.51 1.12
N PRO A 26 -5.69 -13.69 2.06
CA PRO A 26 -6.11 -12.29 2.14
C PRO A 26 -5.59 -11.49 0.96
N ARG A 27 -6.35 -10.43 0.63
CA ARG A 27 -5.97 -9.49 -0.41
C ARG A 27 -5.08 -8.41 0.19
N VAL A 28 -3.81 -8.43 -0.19
CA VAL A 28 -2.83 -7.46 0.26
C VAL A 28 -2.50 -6.54 -0.91
N GLN A 29 -2.53 -5.25 -0.67
CA GLN A 29 -2.21 -4.26 -1.70
C GLN A 29 -1.02 -3.43 -1.25
N TYR A 30 -0.05 -3.24 -2.15
CA TYR A 30 1.09 -2.37 -1.94
C TYR A 30 0.80 -1.07 -2.66
N PHE A 31 0.82 0.05 -1.94
CA PHE A 31 0.33 1.33 -2.44
C PHE A 31 1.37 2.43 -2.31
N ASP A 32 1.48 3.24 -3.36
CA ASP A 32 2.31 4.42 -3.37
C ASP A 32 1.70 5.44 -4.32
N LEU A 33 1.92 6.74 -4.07
CA LEU A 33 1.44 7.78 -4.97
C LEU A 33 2.46 8.90 -5.11
N GLU A 34 2.30 9.67 -6.19
CA GLU A 34 3.03 10.90 -6.44
C GLU A 34 2.06 12.07 -6.48
N THR A 35 2.52 13.24 -6.08
CA THR A 35 1.68 14.42 -5.99
C THR A 35 1.94 15.38 -7.14
N GLN A 36 0.93 16.24 -7.42
CA GLN A 36 1.06 17.28 -8.45
C GLN A 36 1.92 18.45 -7.96
N LYS A 37 1.85 18.75 -6.68
CA LYS A 37 2.52 19.91 -6.09
C LYS A 37 3.43 19.46 -4.97
N SER A 38 4.49 20.24 -4.73
CA SER A 38 5.38 20.01 -3.60
C SER A 38 4.81 20.65 -2.33
N ALA A 39 5.45 20.35 -1.20
CA ALA A 39 5.09 20.98 0.06
C ALA A 39 5.22 22.50 -0.02
N ASP A 40 6.29 22.98 -0.67
CA ASP A 40 6.51 24.42 -0.83
C ASP A 40 5.42 25.07 -1.66
N ASP A 41 4.95 24.38 -2.70
CA ASP A 41 3.89 24.91 -3.58
C ASP A 41 2.58 25.17 -2.83
N VAL A 42 2.32 24.40 -1.79
CA VAL A 42 1.05 24.50 -1.06
C VAL A 42 1.20 25.24 0.28
N GLY A 43 2.40 25.76 0.56
CA GLY A 43 2.60 26.53 1.78
C GLY A 43 3.06 25.71 2.98
N GLY A 44 3.60 24.52 2.75
CA GLY A 44 4.22 23.71 3.79
C GLY A 44 3.53 22.38 4.03
N TRP A 45 4.15 21.58 4.89
CA TRP A 45 3.68 20.21 5.18
C TRP A 45 2.33 20.16 5.89
N GLY A 46 1.86 21.26 6.47
CA GLY A 46 0.53 21.32 7.04
C GLY A 46 -0.59 21.33 6.01
N ASN A 47 -0.25 21.48 4.74
CA ASN A 47 -1.21 21.56 3.64
C ASN A 47 -1.08 20.41 2.66
N ILE A 48 -0.66 19.24 3.13
CA ILE A 48 -0.50 18.04 2.30
C ILE A 48 -1.79 17.75 1.51
N HIS A 49 -2.96 17.98 2.11
CA HIS A 49 -4.24 17.72 1.46
C HIS A 49 -4.49 18.58 0.22
N LYS A 50 -3.65 19.59 -0.02
CA LYS A 50 -3.77 20.47 -1.20
C LYS A 50 -2.81 20.10 -2.30
N MET A 51 -1.96 19.08 -2.10
CA MET A 51 -0.92 18.75 -3.06
C MET A 51 -1.44 18.08 -4.33
N GLY A 52 -2.59 17.46 -4.28
CA GLY A 52 -3.22 16.84 -5.43
C GLY A 52 -2.56 15.53 -5.84
N LEU A 53 -3.36 14.61 -6.37
CA LEU A 53 -2.88 13.33 -6.87
C LEU A 53 -2.37 13.48 -8.29
N ALA A 54 -1.12 13.13 -8.56
CA ALA A 54 -0.61 13.00 -9.92
C ALA A 54 -0.82 11.58 -10.42
N VAL A 55 -0.32 10.60 -9.68
CA VAL A 55 -0.48 9.19 -10.05
C VAL A 55 -0.43 8.34 -8.78
N GLY A 56 -1.29 7.34 -8.72
CA GLY A 56 -1.26 6.32 -7.67
C GLY A 56 -1.07 4.96 -8.28
N VAL A 57 -0.32 4.09 -7.61
CA VAL A 57 -0.02 2.74 -8.07
C VAL A 57 -0.35 1.75 -6.97
N VAL A 58 -1.08 0.71 -7.33
CA VAL A 58 -1.43 -0.38 -6.41
C VAL A 58 -0.99 -1.69 -7.03
N TRP A 59 -0.24 -2.49 -6.30
CA TRP A 59 -0.01 -3.89 -6.66
C TRP A 59 -0.91 -4.76 -5.78
N ASP A 60 -1.66 -5.65 -6.40
CA ASP A 60 -2.68 -6.44 -5.71
C ASP A 60 -2.26 -7.91 -5.69
N SER A 61 -2.22 -8.51 -4.51
CA SER A 61 -1.72 -9.87 -4.34
C SER A 61 -2.67 -10.94 -4.89
N VAL A 62 -3.96 -10.65 -4.96
CA VAL A 62 -4.94 -11.60 -5.51
C VAL A 62 -4.91 -11.57 -7.02
N ASP A 63 -4.98 -10.36 -7.59
CA ASP A 63 -4.95 -10.19 -9.05
C ASP A 63 -3.54 -10.37 -9.61
N GLN A 64 -2.52 -10.26 -8.76
CA GLN A 64 -1.09 -10.36 -9.14
C GLN A 64 -0.75 -9.42 -10.29
N ASP A 65 -1.19 -8.17 -10.13
CA ASP A 65 -1.02 -7.16 -11.17
C ASP A 65 -0.96 -5.78 -10.55
N TYR A 66 -0.47 -4.83 -11.34
CA TYR A 66 -0.41 -3.42 -10.99
C TYR A 66 -1.61 -2.68 -11.55
N PHE A 67 -2.09 -1.70 -10.80
CA PHE A 67 -3.16 -0.82 -11.22
C PHE A 67 -2.67 0.61 -11.05
N VAL A 68 -2.80 1.42 -12.12
CA VAL A 68 -2.30 2.78 -12.13
C VAL A 68 -3.48 3.74 -12.27
N TYR A 69 -3.49 4.77 -11.43
CA TYR A 69 -4.61 5.72 -11.35
C TYR A 69 -4.07 7.14 -11.48
N GLU A 70 -4.66 7.93 -12.38
CA GLU A 70 -4.42 9.36 -12.47
C GLU A 70 -5.45 10.10 -11.64
N GLU A 71 -5.34 11.42 -11.56
CA GLU A 71 -6.26 12.21 -10.72
C GLU A 71 -7.72 11.97 -11.08
N LYS A 72 -8.03 11.88 -12.38
CA LYS A 72 -9.41 11.66 -12.84
C LYS A 72 -9.99 10.34 -12.30
N ASP A 73 -9.14 9.39 -11.93
CA ASP A 73 -9.54 8.09 -11.44
C ASP A 73 -9.34 7.95 -9.92
N ALA A 74 -9.17 9.07 -9.22
CA ALA A 74 -8.89 9.03 -7.78
C ALA A 74 -9.96 8.27 -7.00
N LYS A 75 -11.23 8.43 -7.38
CA LYS A 75 -12.30 7.69 -6.69
C LYS A 75 -12.19 6.20 -6.91
N LYS A 76 -11.76 5.78 -8.10
CA LYS A 76 -11.53 4.35 -8.39
C LYS A 76 -10.38 3.82 -7.57
N LEU A 77 -9.35 4.63 -7.37
CA LEU A 77 -8.23 4.25 -6.51
C LEU A 77 -8.71 4.02 -5.07
N VAL A 78 -9.52 4.93 -4.55
CA VAL A 78 -10.10 4.77 -3.21
C VAL A 78 -10.88 3.46 -3.12
N GLU A 79 -11.74 3.19 -4.11
CA GLU A 79 -12.52 1.95 -4.09
C GLU A 79 -11.63 0.72 -4.17
N LYS A 80 -10.55 0.78 -4.96
CA LYS A 80 -9.61 -0.33 -5.03
C LYS A 80 -8.97 -0.59 -3.66
N LEU A 81 -8.51 0.46 -2.99
CA LEU A 81 -7.89 0.32 -1.67
C LEU A 81 -8.86 -0.26 -0.65
N ARG A 82 -10.15 0.08 -0.77
CA ARG A 82 -11.16 -0.44 0.16
C ARG A 82 -11.41 -1.93 0.00
N THR A 83 -11.02 -2.53 -1.13
CA THR A 83 -11.16 -3.98 -1.33
C THR A 83 -10.07 -4.77 -0.61
N ALA A 84 -9.01 -4.12 -0.16
CA ALA A 84 -7.88 -4.80 0.47
C ALA A 84 -8.23 -5.28 1.88
N ASP A 85 -7.70 -6.43 2.24
CA ASP A 85 -7.68 -6.85 3.65
C ASP A 85 -6.56 -6.14 4.39
N LEU A 86 -5.51 -5.76 3.67
CA LEU A 86 -4.38 -5.03 4.23
C LEU A 86 -3.74 -4.20 3.13
N VAL A 87 -3.53 -2.92 3.40
CA VAL A 87 -2.74 -2.04 2.53
C VAL A 87 -1.35 -1.88 3.17
N VAL A 88 -0.31 -2.01 2.36
CA VAL A 88 1.08 -1.89 2.80
C VAL A 88 1.72 -0.74 2.04
N GLY A 89 2.44 0.10 2.75
CA GLY A 89 3.18 1.18 2.11
C GLY A 89 4.09 1.88 3.09
N PHE A 90 4.75 2.93 2.61
CA PHE A 90 5.70 3.70 3.40
C PHE A 90 5.15 5.11 3.59
N ASN A 91 4.92 5.51 4.84
CA ASN A 91 4.35 6.80 5.22
C ASN A 91 2.96 7.02 4.62
N VAL A 92 2.21 5.95 4.46
CA VAL A 92 0.89 5.99 3.83
C VAL A 92 -0.11 6.71 4.74
N ILE A 93 -0.08 6.40 6.03
CA ILE A 93 -1.05 6.96 6.98
C ILE A 93 -0.88 8.46 7.09
N GLY A 94 0.36 8.94 7.19
CA GLY A 94 0.63 10.36 7.39
C GLY A 94 0.65 11.17 6.10
N PHE A 95 0.92 10.55 4.97
CA PHE A 95 1.09 11.28 3.72
C PHE A 95 0.09 10.89 2.65
N ASP A 96 0.20 9.67 2.11
CA ASP A 96 -0.59 9.25 0.95
C ASP A 96 -2.10 9.38 1.21
N TYR A 97 -2.56 8.95 2.37
CA TYR A 97 -3.97 9.05 2.71
C TYR A 97 -4.40 10.51 2.85
N THR A 98 -3.53 11.37 3.36
CA THR A 98 -3.84 12.80 3.47
C THR A 98 -3.98 13.45 2.09
N VAL A 99 -3.12 13.07 1.15
CA VAL A 99 -3.22 13.54 -0.24
C VAL A 99 -4.51 13.05 -0.87
N LEU A 100 -4.89 11.80 -0.62
CA LEU A 100 -6.02 11.16 -1.29
C LEU A 100 -7.36 11.48 -0.63
N GLN A 101 -7.37 11.85 0.64
CA GLN A 101 -8.61 12.07 1.40
C GLN A 101 -9.58 13.06 0.74
N PRO A 102 -9.12 14.18 0.14
CA PRO A 102 -10.07 15.11 -0.51
C PRO A 102 -10.88 14.50 -1.65
N TYR A 103 -10.44 13.38 -2.20
CA TYR A 103 -11.15 12.70 -3.29
C TYR A 103 -12.13 11.64 -2.77
N SER A 104 -12.26 11.48 -1.46
CA SER A 104 -12.99 10.36 -0.87
C SER A 104 -14.03 10.85 0.14
N ASP A 105 -15.21 10.24 0.11
CA ASP A 105 -16.21 10.42 1.17
C ASP A 105 -15.97 9.46 2.34
N PHE A 106 -15.10 8.48 2.12
CA PHE A 106 -14.75 7.47 3.11
C PHE A 106 -13.48 7.91 3.85
N ASP A 107 -13.43 7.69 5.16
CA ASP A 107 -12.24 8.02 5.96
C ASP A 107 -11.16 6.97 5.70
N LEU A 108 -10.12 7.37 4.97
CA LEU A 108 -9.04 6.45 4.59
C LEU A 108 -8.27 5.92 5.80
N GLN A 109 -8.32 6.61 6.93
CA GLN A 109 -7.67 6.12 8.15
C GLN A 109 -8.31 4.85 8.69
N GLU A 110 -9.51 4.50 8.21
CA GLU A 110 -10.16 3.26 8.61
C GLU A 110 -9.67 2.04 7.85
N ILE A 111 -8.88 2.23 6.79
CA ILE A 111 -8.30 1.11 6.05
C ILE A 111 -7.27 0.42 6.93
N ASN A 112 -7.34 -0.91 6.99
CA ASN A 112 -6.34 -1.69 7.70
C ASN A 112 -5.00 -1.55 6.97
N THR A 113 -4.02 -0.92 7.61
CA THR A 113 -2.80 -0.51 6.94
C THR A 113 -1.58 -0.90 7.77
N PHE A 114 -0.59 -1.49 7.08
CA PHE A 114 0.74 -1.68 7.64
C PHE A 114 1.64 -0.60 7.03
N ASP A 115 1.98 0.39 7.84
CA ASP A 115 2.82 1.51 7.40
C ASP A 115 4.26 1.27 7.83
N MET A 116 5.11 0.98 6.86
CA MET A 116 6.50 0.62 7.14
C MET A 116 7.28 1.76 7.79
N LEU A 117 6.89 3.03 7.56
CA LEU A 117 7.56 4.14 8.22
C LEU A 117 7.34 4.10 9.72
N VAL A 118 6.12 3.75 10.17
CA VAL A 118 5.81 3.67 11.59
C VAL A 118 6.71 2.64 12.26
N ASP A 119 6.85 1.48 11.65
CA ASP A 119 7.70 0.42 12.19
C ASP A 119 9.18 0.78 12.14
N VAL A 120 9.62 1.41 11.04
CA VAL A 120 11.01 1.88 10.93
C VAL A 120 11.30 2.91 12.00
N LYS A 121 10.40 3.84 12.25
CA LYS A 121 10.59 4.85 13.29
C LYS A 121 10.70 4.21 14.67
N LYS A 122 9.87 3.23 14.96
CA LYS A 122 9.95 2.51 16.24
C LYS A 122 11.29 1.83 16.40
N LEU A 123 11.76 1.18 15.35
CA LEU A 123 13.04 0.48 15.36
C LEU A 123 14.20 1.45 15.53
N LEU A 124 14.18 2.57 14.79
CA LEU A 124 15.23 3.58 14.88
C LEU A 124 15.28 4.23 16.25
N ASN A 125 14.13 4.56 16.82
CA ASN A 125 14.06 5.14 18.16
C ASN A 125 14.65 4.18 19.19
N PHE A 126 14.35 2.90 19.07
CA PHE A 126 14.91 1.89 19.95
C PHE A 126 16.46 1.84 19.83
N ARG A 127 16.96 1.84 18.60
CA ARG A 127 18.41 1.81 18.34
C ARG A 127 19.11 3.06 18.85
N LEU A 128 18.50 4.23 18.63
CA LEU A 128 19.06 5.48 19.11
C LEU A 128 19.11 5.52 20.63
N SER A 129 18.09 4.97 21.29
CA SER A 129 18.07 4.88 22.74
C SER A 129 19.20 3.99 23.26
N LEU A 130 19.44 2.85 22.60
CA LEU A 130 20.53 1.97 22.97
C LEU A 130 21.88 2.63 22.79
N ASN A 131 22.08 3.36 21.69
CA ASN A 131 23.31 4.09 21.43
C ASN A 131 23.54 5.15 22.51
N HIS A 132 22.50 5.86 22.86
CA HIS A 132 22.58 6.90 23.90
C HIS A 132 23.04 6.29 25.24
N LEU A 133 22.45 5.17 25.61
CA LEU A 133 22.86 4.47 26.84
C LEU A 133 24.31 4.05 26.77
N ALA A 134 24.73 3.48 25.65
CA ALA A 134 26.11 3.02 25.47
C ALA A 134 27.11 4.15 25.57
N GLN A 135 26.74 5.35 25.08
CA GLN A 135 27.65 6.51 25.13
C GLN A 135 27.73 7.15 26.49
N HIS A 136 26.74 6.96 27.34
CA HIS A 136 26.64 7.62 28.65
C HIS A 136 26.88 6.69 29.82
N THR A 137 27.18 5.45 29.55
CA THR A 137 27.55 4.49 30.57
C THR A 137 29.01 4.09 30.42
#